data_638936eedfd6116767c6df7778fc3309
#
_entry.id   638936eedfd6116767c6df7778fc3309
#
_cell.length_a   1.000
_cell.length_b   1.000
_cell.length_c   1.000
_cell.angle_alpha   90.00
_cell.angle_beta   90.00
_cell.angle_gamma   90.00
#
_symmetry.space_group_name_H-M   'P 1'
#
loop_
_entity.id
_entity.type
_entity.pdbx_description
1 polymer ?
#
loop_
_entity_poly.entity_id
_entity_poly.type
_entity_poly.pdbx_seq_one_letter_code
_entity_poly.pdbx_strand_id
1 'polypeptide(L)'
;QKILVVPQVNFAEIKEQYPTSIVENEINDTCLLDIDKTKNVLISLVKADNIEQYLDRSAKVYYTGKKFPSTVALNKLYYFMPYMKSKGIRDLYFIKIARVGTRKEGQPDEDKNDFRLVFEIDFVGQMFDEYKPIKLDIWRTFTDTTIEKLLV
;
A
#
# COMPACT_ATOMS: atom_id res chain seq x y z
N GLN A 1 22.34 25.45 9.82
CA GLN A 1 21.10 25.05 9.15
C GLN A 1 20.75 23.61 9.44
N LYS A 2 19.63 23.41 10.10
CA LYS A 2 19.11 22.07 10.33
C LYS A 2 18.26 21.64 9.15
N ILE A 3 18.66 20.56 8.49
CA ILE A 3 17.85 19.91 7.50
C ILE A 3 16.83 19.05 8.24
N LEU A 4 15.55 19.33 8.06
CA LEU A 4 14.49 18.49 8.58
C LEU A 4 14.48 17.17 7.80
N VAL A 5 15.00 16.12 8.42
CA VAL A 5 14.88 14.77 7.88
C VAL A 5 13.63 14.14 8.47
N VAL A 6 12.65 13.80 7.62
CA VAL A 6 11.49 13.04 8.09
C VAL A 6 11.97 11.63 8.40
N PRO A 7 11.81 11.15 9.65
CA PRO A 7 12.22 9.79 9.98
C PRO A 7 11.46 8.79 9.11
N GLN A 8 12.18 7.81 8.60
CA GLN A 8 11.58 6.72 7.84
C GLN A 8 11.42 5.49 8.73
N VAL A 9 10.45 4.68 8.39
CA VAL A 9 10.21 3.41 9.07
C VAL A 9 11.42 2.49 8.83
N ASN A 10 11.97 1.94 9.90
CA ASN A 10 12.99 0.91 9.82
C ASN A 10 12.30 -0.47 9.82
N PHE A 11 12.16 -1.06 8.64
CA PHE A 11 11.45 -2.32 8.49
C PHE A 11 12.13 -3.51 9.16
N ALA A 12 13.45 -3.48 9.31
CA ALA A 12 14.14 -4.55 10.04
C ALA A 12 13.70 -4.58 11.52
N GLU A 13 13.58 -3.41 12.16
CA GLU A 13 13.09 -3.31 13.54
C GLU A 13 11.62 -3.72 13.65
N ILE A 14 10.79 -3.31 12.69
CA ILE A 14 9.37 -3.70 12.67
C ILE A 14 9.24 -5.20 12.52
N LYS A 15 10.08 -5.83 11.69
CA LYS A 15 10.07 -7.29 11.52
C LYS A 15 10.37 -8.01 12.82
N GLU A 16 11.25 -7.47 13.66
CA GLU A 16 11.53 -8.04 14.99
C GLU A 16 10.33 -7.92 15.93
N GLN A 17 9.61 -6.79 15.89
CA GLN A 17 8.43 -6.58 16.72
C GLN A 17 7.23 -7.39 16.24
N TYR A 18 7.06 -7.51 14.93
CA TYR A 18 5.93 -8.18 14.28
C TYR A 18 6.46 -9.24 13.30
N PRO A 19 6.92 -10.39 13.80
CA PRO A 19 7.57 -11.38 12.93
C PRO A 19 6.64 -12.02 11.89
N THR A 20 5.32 -12.00 12.13
CA THR A 20 4.34 -12.59 11.20
C THR A 20 3.58 -11.52 10.43
N SER A 21 2.94 -10.58 11.12
CA SER A 21 2.13 -9.55 10.49
C SER A 21 2.03 -8.31 11.38
N ILE A 22 1.87 -7.14 10.76
CA ILE A 22 1.54 -5.88 11.46
C ILE A 22 0.04 -5.81 11.67
N VAL A 23 -0.72 -6.08 10.60
CA VAL A 23 -2.18 -6.02 10.59
C VAL A 23 -2.71 -7.25 9.88
N GLU A 24 -3.77 -7.83 10.44
CA GLU A 24 -4.60 -8.84 9.79
C GLU A 24 -6.05 -8.34 9.85
N ASN A 25 -6.65 -8.17 8.67
CA ASN A 25 -8.02 -7.70 8.57
C ASN A 25 -8.95 -8.85 8.20
N GLU A 26 -10.05 -8.98 8.93
CA GLU A 26 -11.09 -9.94 8.61
C GLU A 26 -12.02 -9.35 7.56
N ILE A 27 -12.41 -10.17 6.58
CA ILE A 27 -13.32 -9.79 5.52
C ILE A 27 -14.56 -10.64 5.59
N ASN A 28 -15.70 -9.98 5.50
CA ASN A 28 -16.95 -10.65 5.21
C ASN A 28 -17.34 -10.53 3.74
N ASP A 29 -16.88 -9.48 3.05
CA ASP A 29 -17.25 -9.25 1.67
C ASP A 29 -16.22 -8.36 0.94
N THR A 30 -15.95 -8.67 -0.34
CA THR A 30 -14.95 -8.00 -1.17
C THR A 30 -15.52 -7.27 -2.39
N CYS A 31 -16.82 -6.94 -2.38
CA CYS A 31 -17.41 -6.18 -3.47
C CYS A 31 -17.55 -4.68 -3.12
N LEU A 32 -17.61 -3.84 -4.15
CA LEU A 32 -17.71 -2.38 -3.97
C LEU A 32 -18.93 -1.94 -3.18
N LEU A 33 -20.03 -2.71 -3.21
CA LEU A 33 -21.26 -2.37 -2.50
C LEU A 33 -21.10 -2.47 -0.98
N ASP A 34 -20.16 -3.28 -0.52
CA ASP A 34 -19.99 -3.58 0.91
C ASP A 34 -18.77 -2.90 1.52
N ILE A 35 -18.13 -1.99 0.80
CA ILE A 35 -16.97 -1.28 1.33
C ILE A 35 -17.34 -0.41 2.51
N ASP A 36 -16.46 -0.38 3.52
CA ASP A 36 -16.59 0.50 4.66
C ASP A 36 -15.92 1.85 4.35
N LYS A 37 -16.74 2.86 4.10
CA LYS A 37 -16.27 4.19 3.69
C LYS A 37 -15.52 4.94 4.80
N THR A 38 -15.63 4.50 6.04
CA THR A 38 -14.93 5.10 7.18
C THR A 38 -13.51 4.61 7.34
N LYS A 39 -13.16 3.51 6.67
CA LYS A 39 -11.83 2.89 6.79
C LYS A 39 -10.79 3.61 5.95
N ASN A 40 -9.54 3.48 6.38
CA ASN A 40 -8.41 4.10 5.72
C ASN A 40 -8.10 3.45 4.37
N VAL A 41 -7.68 4.29 3.44
CA VAL A 41 -7.12 3.88 2.15
C VAL A 41 -5.68 4.40 2.09
N LEU A 42 -4.74 3.52 1.86
CA LEU A 42 -3.38 3.92 1.54
C LEU A 42 -3.25 4.08 0.04
N ILE A 43 -2.89 5.28 -0.39
CA ILE A 43 -2.61 5.56 -1.80
C ILE A 43 -1.11 5.56 -2.00
N SER A 44 -0.62 4.71 -2.88
CA SER A 44 0.80 4.55 -3.15
C SER A 44 1.10 4.87 -4.60
N LEU A 45 2.05 5.78 -4.81
CA LEU A 45 2.49 6.15 -6.15
C LEU A 45 3.27 5.00 -6.80
N VAL A 46 2.82 4.57 -7.96
CA VAL A 46 3.52 3.59 -8.79
C VAL A 46 4.40 4.36 -9.78
N LYS A 47 5.70 4.35 -9.55
CA LYS A 47 6.67 5.09 -10.36
C LYS A 47 7.01 4.40 -11.68
N ALA A 48 6.79 3.11 -11.76
CA ALA A 48 7.05 2.34 -12.96
C ALA A 48 5.88 2.45 -13.95
N ASP A 49 6.16 2.28 -15.22
CA ASP A 49 5.13 2.25 -16.27
C ASP A 49 4.24 1.02 -16.15
N ASN A 50 4.72 -0.01 -15.49
CA ASN A 50 4.02 -1.27 -15.32
C ASN A 50 3.89 -1.62 -13.83
N ILE A 51 2.66 -1.65 -13.34
CA ILE A 51 2.35 -2.03 -11.96
C ILE A 51 2.80 -3.46 -11.64
N GLU A 52 2.91 -4.32 -12.63
CA GLU A 52 3.31 -5.72 -12.44
C GLU A 52 4.73 -5.87 -11.86
N GLN A 53 5.52 -4.81 -11.85
CA GLN A 53 6.81 -4.80 -11.15
C GLN A 53 6.63 -4.86 -9.63
N TYR A 54 5.48 -4.44 -9.11
CA TYR A 54 5.19 -4.36 -7.68
C TYR A 54 4.04 -5.28 -7.26
N LEU A 55 3.15 -5.62 -8.19
CA LEU A 55 1.96 -6.42 -7.94
C LEU A 55 2.12 -7.78 -8.58
N ASP A 56 2.13 -8.82 -7.74
CA ASP A 56 2.02 -10.21 -8.19
C ASP A 56 0.55 -10.62 -8.12
N ARG A 57 -0.11 -10.67 -9.29
CA ARG A 57 -1.54 -10.96 -9.36
C ARG A 57 -1.86 -12.41 -9.00
N SER A 58 -0.99 -13.33 -9.33
CA SER A 58 -1.22 -14.75 -9.03
C SER A 58 -1.05 -15.05 -7.54
N ALA A 59 -0.06 -14.44 -6.90
CA ALA A 59 0.16 -14.55 -5.47
C ALA A 59 -0.73 -13.61 -4.66
N LYS A 60 -1.37 -12.61 -5.30
CA LYS A 60 -2.15 -11.55 -4.67
C LYS A 60 -1.35 -10.76 -3.65
N VAL A 61 -0.17 -10.34 -4.03
CA VAL A 61 0.77 -9.63 -3.17
C VAL A 61 1.24 -8.36 -3.86
N TYR A 62 1.28 -7.28 -3.10
CA TYR A 62 1.83 -5.99 -3.52
C TYR A 62 3.05 -5.66 -2.68
N TYR A 63 4.16 -5.35 -3.34
CA TYR A 63 5.42 -4.96 -2.71
C TYR A 63 5.57 -3.45 -2.76
N THR A 64 5.57 -2.79 -1.59
CA THR A 64 5.76 -1.33 -1.54
C THR A 64 7.20 -0.95 -1.84
N GLY A 65 7.46 0.34 -2.06
CA GLY A 65 8.82 0.85 -2.18
C GLY A 65 9.56 0.81 -0.83
N LYS A 66 10.88 0.99 -0.89
CA LYS A 66 11.74 0.94 0.31
C LYS A 66 11.50 2.06 1.30
N LYS A 67 11.02 3.20 0.83
CA LYS A 67 10.83 4.39 1.66
C LYS A 67 9.38 4.51 2.05
N PHE A 68 9.10 4.27 3.30
CA PHE A 68 7.76 4.36 3.86
C PHE A 68 7.75 5.40 4.97
N PRO A 69 6.95 6.46 4.86
CA PRO A 69 6.95 7.51 5.86
C PRO A 69 6.44 7.02 7.21
N SER A 70 7.12 7.40 8.29
CA SER A 70 6.72 7.07 9.66
C SER A 70 5.38 7.68 10.06
N THR A 71 4.91 8.68 9.29
CA THR A 71 3.63 9.34 9.53
C THR A 71 2.41 8.50 9.14
N VAL A 72 2.60 7.44 8.35
CA VAL A 72 1.51 6.52 8.00
C VAL A 72 1.27 5.59 9.18
N ALA A 73 0.02 5.54 9.64
CA ALA A 73 -0.37 4.68 10.75
C ALA A 73 -0.47 3.22 10.27
N LEU A 74 0.57 2.43 10.51
CA LEU A 74 0.65 1.05 10.06
C LEU A 74 -0.47 0.17 10.60
N ASN A 75 -0.95 0.45 11.82
CA ASN A 75 -2.03 -0.31 12.45
C ASN A 75 -3.42 -0.01 11.89
N LYS A 76 -3.55 0.98 11.00
CA LYS A 76 -4.83 1.38 10.39
C LYS A 76 -4.95 0.98 8.93
N LEU A 77 -4.00 0.24 8.39
CA LEU A 77 -4.02 -0.21 7.01
C LEU A 77 -5.22 -1.12 6.76
N TYR A 78 -6.08 -0.76 5.82
CA TYR A 78 -7.29 -1.51 5.51
C TYR A 78 -7.53 -1.65 4.01
N TYR A 79 -7.56 -0.54 3.26
CA TYR A 79 -7.66 -0.51 1.81
C TYR A 79 -6.39 0.05 1.19
N PHE A 80 -6.18 -0.30 -0.06
CA PHE A 80 -5.05 0.16 -0.85
C PHE A 80 -5.50 0.54 -2.25
N MET A 81 -4.99 1.67 -2.75
CA MET A 81 -5.18 2.09 -4.14
C MET A 81 -3.83 2.48 -4.74
N PRO A 82 -3.40 1.84 -5.83
CA PRO A 82 -2.22 2.31 -6.55
C PRO A 82 -2.56 3.62 -7.29
N TYR A 83 -1.69 4.61 -7.15
CA TYR A 83 -1.73 5.82 -7.95
C TYR A 83 -0.83 5.60 -9.17
N MET A 84 -1.43 5.45 -10.33
CA MET A 84 -0.68 5.26 -11.56
C MET A 84 -0.14 6.61 -12.03
N LYS A 85 1.19 6.70 -12.16
CA LYS A 85 1.87 7.94 -12.55
C LYS A 85 1.23 8.54 -13.80
N SER A 86 0.92 9.84 -13.74
CA SER A 86 0.28 10.62 -14.80
C SER A 86 -1.18 10.24 -15.12
N LYS A 87 -1.77 9.32 -14.37
CA LYS A 87 -3.16 8.87 -14.57
C LYS A 87 -4.04 9.11 -13.36
N GLY A 88 -3.63 8.62 -12.20
CA GLY A 88 -4.38 8.75 -10.97
C GLY A 88 -4.78 7.43 -10.35
N ILE A 89 -5.88 7.44 -9.60
CA ILE A 89 -6.42 6.28 -8.89
C ILE A 89 -7.66 5.74 -9.59
N ARG A 90 -7.88 4.43 -9.49
CA ARG A 90 -9.08 3.76 -10.00
C ARG A 90 -9.39 2.48 -9.23
N ASP A 91 -8.40 1.63 -9.05
CA ASP A 91 -8.58 0.26 -8.58
C ASP A 91 -8.43 0.20 -7.07
N LEU A 92 -9.45 -0.36 -6.41
CA LEU A 92 -9.46 -0.55 -4.96
C LEU A 92 -9.12 -1.99 -4.62
N TYR A 93 -8.18 -2.14 -3.69
CA TYR A 93 -7.80 -3.42 -3.12
C TYR A 93 -8.06 -3.42 -1.61
N PHE A 94 -8.41 -4.58 -1.10
CA PHE A 94 -8.47 -4.81 0.33
C PHE A 94 -7.15 -5.40 0.81
N ILE A 95 -6.64 -4.89 1.94
CA ILE A 95 -5.42 -5.42 2.56
C ILE A 95 -5.84 -6.50 3.55
N LYS A 96 -5.60 -7.76 3.21
CA LYS A 96 -5.86 -8.87 4.13
C LYS A 96 -4.81 -8.89 5.22
N ILE A 97 -3.56 -8.79 4.84
CA ILE A 97 -2.40 -8.83 5.73
C ILE A 97 -1.41 -7.77 5.28
N ALA A 98 -0.95 -6.96 6.24
CA ALA A 98 0.21 -6.10 6.06
C ALA A 98 1.36 -6.66 6.90
N ARG A 99 2.47 -6.94 6.27
CA ARG A 99 3.64 -7.54 6.91
C ARG A 99 4.94 -6.97 6.35
N VAL A 100 6.02 -7.19 7.06
CA VAL A 100 7.34 -6.89 6.54
C VAL A 100 7.87 -8.13 5.81
N GLY A 101 8.30 -7.92 4.59
CA GLY A 101 8.90 -8.96 3.78
C GLY A 101 9.94 -8.37 2.85
N THR A 102 10.34 -9.12 1.86
CA THR A 102 11.29 -8.69 0.85
C THR A 102 10.62 -8.65 -0.52
N ARG A 103 11.15 -7.85 -1.41
CA ARG A 103 10.72 -7.86 -2.80
C ARG A 103 11.15 -9.19 -3.44
N LYS A 104 10.31 -9.75 -4.31
CA LYS A 104 10.59 -11.00 -5.03
C LYS A 104 10.82 -12.20 -4.10
N GLU A 105 10.05 -12.27 -3.03
CA GLU A 105 10.14 -13.38 -2.08
C GLU A 105 10.08 -14.74 -2.78
N GLY A 106 11.01 -15.61 -2.42
CA GLY A 106 11.10 -16.95 -2.99
C GLY A 106 11.71 -17.04 -4.39
N GLN A 107 12.10 -15.89 -4.98
CA GLN A 107 12.76 -15.87 -6.27
C GLN A 107 14.27 -16.02 -6.14
N PRO A 108 14.97 -16.55 -7.17
CA PRO A 108 16.42 -16.73 -7.08
C PRO A 108 17.22 -15.43 -6.87
N ASP A 109 16.69 -14.29 -7.30
CA ASP A 109 17.30 -12.98 -7.18
C ASP A 109 16.80 -12.18 -5.97
N GLU A 110 16.13 -12.83 -5.02
CA GLU A 110 15.67 -12.17 -3.80
C GLU A 110 16.83 -11.65 -2.97
N ASP A 111 16.75 -10.37 -2.58
CA ASP A 111 17.63 -9.79 -1.57
C ASP A 111 16.96 -9.89 -0.20
N LYS A 112 17.42 -10.82 0.63
CA LYS A 112 16.84 -11.09 1.95
C LYS A 112 17.06 -9.97 2.95
N ASN A 113 17.88 -8.97 2.64
CA ASN A 113 18.10 -7.80 3.47
C ASN A 113 17.30 -6.58 3.01
N ASP A 114 16.60 -6.68 1.87
CA ASP A 114 15.80 -5.60 1.30
C ASP A 114 14.38 -5.65 1.87
N PHE A 115 14.24 -5.30 3.15
CA PHE A 115 12.95 -5.30 3.84
C PHE A 115 12.07 -4.14 3.36
N ARG A 116 10.80 -4.44 3.20
CA ARG A 116 9.75 -3.49 2.82
C ARG A 116 8.41 -3.91 3.36
N LEU A 117 7.43 -3.02 3.30
CA LEU A 117 6.07 -3.35 3.62
C LEU A 117 5.47 -4.14 2.46
N VAL A 118 4.84 -5.26 2.78
CA VAL A 118 4.21 -6.16 1.81
C VAL A 118 2.74 -6.32 2.18
N PHE A 119 1.86 -6.19 1.20
CA PHE A 119 0.43 -6.40 1.38
C PHE A 119 -0.01 -7.68 0.69
N GLU A 120 -0.70 -8.54 1.43
CA GLU A 120 -1.52 -9.60 0.83
C GLU A 120 -2.90 -9.00 0.61
N ILE A 121 -3.35 -8.99 -0.65
CA ILE A 121 -4.50 -8.18 -1.08
C ILE A 121 -5.54 -9.00 -1.83
N ASP A 122 -6.77 -8.49 -1.80
CA ASP A 122 -7.84 -8.92 -2.72
C ASP A 122 -8.34 -7.72 -3.51
N PHE A 123 -8.60 -7.92 -4.80
CA PHE A 123 -9.19 -6.89 -5.63
C PHE A 123 -10.67 -6.72 -5.28
N VAL A 124 -11.06 -5.48 -4.92
CA VAL A 124 -12.44 -5.13 -4.59
C VAL A 124 -13.21 -4.67 -5.83
N GLY A 125 -12.60 -3.81 -6.63
CA GLY A 125 -13.21 -3.30 -7.86
C GLY A 125 -12.65 -1.95 -8.28
N GLN A 126 -13.16 -1.45 -9.40
CA GLN A 126 -12.85 -0.10 -9.87
C GLN A 126 -13.79 0.90 -9.20
N MET A 127 -13.23 1.81 -8.39
CA MET A 127 -14.01 2.86 -7.74
C MET A 127 -14.48 3.94 -8.70
N PHE A 128 -13.75 4.14 -9.79
CA PHE A 128 -14.04 5.13 -10.81
C PHE A 128 -14.04 4.48 -12.17
N ASP A 129 -14.86 4.98 -13.09
CA ASP A 129 -14.92 4.45 -14.47
C ASP A 129 -13.59 4.67 -15.20
N GLU A 130 -12.95 5.80 -14.91
CA GLU A 130 -11.64 6.15 -15.46
C GLU A 130 -10.69 6.52 -14.32
N TYR A 131 -9.38 6.55 -14.61
CA TYR A 131 -8.40 7.03 -13.65
C TYR A 131 -8.69 8.47 -13.25
N LYS A 132 -8.73 8.73 -11.95
CA LYS A 132 -8.98 10.05 -11.37
C LYS A 132 -7.69 10.61 -10.78
N PRO A 133 -7.15 11.70 -11.36
CA PRO A 133 -6.01 12.37 -10.75
C PRO A 133 -6.43 12.98 -9.42
N ILE A 134 -5.60 12.81 -8.40
CA ILE A 134 -5.74 13.49 -7.12
C ILE A 134 -4.43 14.20 -6.79
N LYS A 135 -4.51 15.20 -5.94
CA LYS A 135 -3.32 15.90 -5.48
C LYS A 135 -2.61 15.06 -4.43
N LEU A 136 -1.46 14.49 -4.80
CA LEU A 136 -0.56 13.86 -3.84
C LEU A 136 0.42 14.90 -3.32
N ASP A 137 0.81 14.75 -2.06
CA ASP A 137 1.93 15.51 -1.52
C ASP A 137 3.19 15.11 -2.29
N ILE A 138 3.83 16.08 -2.96
CA ILE A 138 5.00 15.82 -3.81
C ILE A 138 6.20 15.23 -3.06
N TRP A 139 6.21 15.38 -1.74
CA TRP A 139 7.27 14.87 -0.87
C TRP A 139 6.99 13.45 -0.36
N ARG A 140 5.82 12.89 -0.67
CA ARG A 140 5.39 11.58 -0.18
C ARG A 140 5.03 10.64 -1.30
N THR A 141 5.51 9.42 -1.19
CA THR A 141 5.12 8.34 -2.10
C THR A 141 3.78 7.71 -1.69
N PHE A 142 3.35 8.00 -0.46
CA PHE A 142 2.14 7.43 0.13
C PHE A 142 1.27 8.52 0.71
N THR A 143 -0.03 8.36 0.57
CA THR A 143 -1.04 9.22 1.19
C THR A 143 -2.05 8.33 1.93
N ASP A 144 -2.34 8.70 3.17
CA ASP A 144 -3.33 8.05 4.02
C ASP A 144 -4.60 8.90 4.05
N THR A 145 -5.73 8.33 3.68
CA THR A 145 -7.02 9.01 3.66
C THR A 145 -8.15 7.98 3.92
N THR A 146 -9.39 8.39 3.83
CA THR A 146 -10.55 7.48 3.94
C THR A 146 -11.30 7.40 2.62
N ILE A 147 -12.08 6.33 2.43
CA ILE A 147 -12.91 6.18 1.23
C ILE A 147 -13.86 7.36 1.08
N GLU A 148 -14.54 7.77 2.15
CA GLU A 148 -15.51 8.86 2.10
C GLU A 148 -14.88 10.19 1.65
N LYS A 149 -13.64 10.46 2.03
CA LYS A 149 -12.91 11.66 1.60
C LYS A 149 -12.57 11.62 0.12
N LEU A 150 -12.32 10.45 -0.44
CA LEU A 150 -12.03 10.28 -1.86
C LEU A 150 -13.27 10.48 -2.73
N LEU A 151 -14.46 10.25 -2.19
CA LEU A 151 -15.72 10.35 -2.93
C LEU A 151 -16.31 11.76 -2.96
N VAL A 152 -15.72 12.69 -2.24
CA VAL A 152 -16.17 14.10 -2.22
C VAL A 152 -15.69 14.87 -3.46
#